data_52e0778afe4aa6682efb1adb1ad25655
#
_entry.id   52e0778afe4aa6682efb1adb1ad25655
#
_cell.length_a   1.000
_cell.length_b   1.000
_cell.length_c   1.000
_cell.angle_alpha   90.00
_cell.angle_beta   90.00
_cell.angle_gamma   90.00
#
_symmetry.space_group_name_H-M   'P 1'
#
loop_
_entity.id
_entity.type
_entity.pdbx_description
1 polymer ?
#
loop_
_entity_poly.entity_id
_entity_poly.type
_entity_poly.pdbx_seq_one_letter_code
_entity_poly.pdbx_strand_id
1 'polypeptide(L)'
;MTHRHLPPKYQLRLRRVLGATYATVAAGGLAVLIFTPRTVEGALGMGLTVVWACMVLLGGGIGLWATITDRWRVERWSTWLAIGGAAIYAGFLFAATAHISVGRLGPALIAAAAALLLTYRAVEVDAKARADRDEHDAITGR
;
A
#
# COMPACT_ATOMS: atom_id res chain seq x y z
N MET A 1 -14.81 10.67 -4.33
CA MET A 1 -15.82 9.94 -5.13
C MET A 1 -15.17 9.36 -6.40
N THR A 2 -14.44 8.28 -6.27
CA THR A 2 -13.49 7.80 -7.28
C THR A 2 -14.09 6.97 -8.43
N HIS A 3 -15.38 6.61 -8.40
CA HIS A 3 -15.97 5.68 -9.37
C HIS A 3 -17.41 6.06 -9.77
N ARG A 4 -17.72 7.35 -9.88
CA ARG A 4 -19.06 7.83 -10.24
C ARG A 4 -19.60 7.28 -11.59
N HIS A 5 -18.69 6.86 -12.49
CA HIS A 5 -19.10 6.28 -13.79
C HIS A 5 -19.45 4.79 -13.71
N LEU A 6 -19.15 4.11 -12.60
CA LEU A 6 -19.45 2.70 -12.42
C LEU A 6 -20.83 2.52 -11.75
N PRO A 7 -21.59 1.50 -12.13
CA PRO A 7 -22.82 1.14 -11.42
C PRO A 7 -22.56 0.91 -9.93
N PRO A 8 -23.50 1.28 -9.02
CA PRO A 8 -23.29 1.25 -7.57
C PRO A 8 -22.80 -0.08 -7.02
N LYS A 9 -23.22 -1.19 -7.63
CA LYS A 9 -22.79 -2.55 -7.25
C LYS A 9 -21.28 -2.78 -7.43
N TYR A 10 -20.68 -2.17 -8.46
CA TYR A 10 -19.23 -2.30 -8.70
C TYR A 10 -18.44 -1.38 -7.79
N GLN A 11 -18.95 -0.19 -7.48
CA GLN A 11 -18.34 0.72 -6.51
C GLN A 11 -18.20 0.06 -5.14
N LEU A 12 -19.25 -0.61 -4.67
CA LEU A 12 -19.24 -1.30 -3.38
C LEU A 12 -18.23 -2.47 -3.36
N ARG A 13 -18.20 -3.26 -4.45
CA ARG A 13 -17.24 -4.37 -4.57
C ARG A 13 -15.79 -3.86 -4.55
N LEU A 14 -15.51 -2.81 -5.30
CA LEU A 14 -14.18 -2.21 -5.36
C LEU A 14 -13.74 -1.67 -4.00
N ARG A 15 -14.62 -0.98 -3.28
CA ARG A 15 -14.35 -0.52 -1.90
C ARG A 15 -14.06 -1.67 -0.94
N ARG A 16 -14.79 -2.78 -1.05
CA ARG A 16 -14.55 -3.97 -0.22
C ARG A 16 -13.20 -4.59 -0.51
N VAL A 17 -12.85 -4.76 -1.78
CA VAL A 17 -11.54 -5.31 -2.18
C VAL A 17 -10.41 -4.40 -1.70
N LEU A 18 -10.53 -3.08 -1.92
CA LEU A 18 -9.53 -2.12 -1.48
C LEU A 18 -9.40 -2.08 0.05
N GLY A 19 -10.52 -2.08 0.77
CA GLY A 19 -10.53 -2.17 2.23
C GLY A 19 -9.88 -3.46 2.74
N ALA A 20 -10.19 -4.61 2.13
CA ALA A 20 -9.55 -5.87 2.46
C ALA A 20 -8.02 -5.83 2.20
N THR A 21 -7.59 -5.22 1.10
CA THR A 21 -6.15 -5.05 0.80
C THR A 21 -5.46 -4.24 1.89
N TYR A 22 -5.99 -3.08 2.26
CA TYR A 22 -5.40 -2.26 3.33
C TYR A 22 -5.45 -2.94 4.69
N ALA A 23 -6.53 -3.68 5.01
CA ALA A 23 -6.62 -4.45 6.24
C ALA A 23 -5.54 -5.55 6.30
N THR A 24 -5.30 -6.25 5.18
CA THR A 24 -4.25 -7.27 5.08
C THR A 24 -2.86 -6.65 5.24
N VAL A 25 -2.61 -5.49 4.63
CA VAL A 25 -1.35 -4.74 4.79
C VAL A 25 -1.14 -4.35 6.26
N ALA A 26 -2.16 -3.78 6.91
CA ALA A 26 -2.07 -3.41 8.33
C ALA A 26 -1.85 -4.61 9.24
N ALA A 27 -2.57 -5.72 9.00
CA ALA A 27 -2.40 -6.96 9.75
C ALA A 27 -0.99 -7.54 9.58
N GLY A 28 -0.40 -7.46 8.38
CA GLY A 28 0.98 -7.85 8.12
C GLY A 28 1.98 -7.04 8.94
N GLY A 29 1.85 -5.72 8.96
CA GLY A 29 2.69 -4.84 9.80
C GLY A 29 2.56 -5.15 11.29
N LEU A 30 1.33 -5.33 11.77
CA LEU A 30 1.07 -5.69 13.17
C LEU A 30 1.66 -7.06 13.53
N ALA A 31 1.50 -8.05 12.66
CA ALA A 31 2.04 -9.40 12.87
C ALA A 31 3.57 -9.38 13.02
N VAL A 32 4.26 -8.56 12.23
CA VAL A 32 5.72 -8.41 12.35
C VAL A 32 6.13 -7.74 13.65
N LEU A 33 5.37 -6.74 14.12
CA LEU A 33 5.65 -6.10 15.42
C LEU A 33 5.47 -7.06 16.60
N ILE A 34 4.48 -7.97 16.52
CA ILE A 34 4.20 -8.93 17.61
C ILE A 34 5.14 -10.14 17.55
N PHE A 35 5.36 -10.69 16.35
CA PHE A 35 6.05 -11.99 16.19
C PHE A 35 7.45 -11.86 15.61
N THR A 36 8.00 -10.68 15.50
CA THR A 36 9.28 -10.31 14.86
C THR A 36 10.05 -11.52 14.28
N PRO A 37 9.95 -11.80 12.97
CA PRO A 37 10.59 -12.97 12.39
C PRO A 37 12.13 -12.85 12.52
N ARG A 38 12.78 -13.80 13.17
CA ARG A 38 14.26 -13.82 13.35
C ARG A 38 15.03 -13.66 12.04
N THR A 39 14.42 -14.08 10.93
CA THR A 39 15.00 -13.95 9.59
C THR A 39 15.03 -12.49 9.10
N VAL A 40 14.05 -11.68 9.46
CA VAL A 40 13.98 -10.26 9.10
C VAL A 40 14.87 -9.44 10.02
N GLU A 41 14.85 -9.76 11.31
CA GLU A 41 15.71 -9.13 12.32
C GLU A 41 17.21 -9.36 12.05
N GLY A 42 17.58 -10.59 11.70
CA GLY A 42 18.97 -10.95 11.41
C GLY A 42 19.55 -10.25 10.16
N ALA A 43 18.71 -9.76 9.27
CA ALA A 43 19.15 -9.17 8.02
C ALA A 43 18.99 -7.63 7.96
N LEU A 44 17.95 -7.09 8.57
CA LEU A 44 17.67 -5.64 8.62
C LEU A 44 18.14 -4.99 9.93
N GLY A 45 18.37 -5.79 10.97
CA GLY A 45 18.50 -5.33 12.34
C GLY A 45 17.16 -4.91 12.95
N MET A 46 17.06 -4.96 14.28
CA MET A 46 15.83 -4.67 15.03
C MET A 46 15.23 -3.30 14.68
N GLY A 47 16.07 -2.25 14.63
CA GLY A 47 15.59 -0.88 14.40
C GLY A 47 14.91 -0.71 13.05
N LEU A 48 15.50 -1.19 11.97
CA LEU A 48 14.93 -1.06 10.63
C LEU A 48 13.69 -1.94 10.44
N THR A 49 13.64 -3.10 11.09
CA THR A 49 12.47 -3.98 11.11
C THR A 49 11.28 -3.28 11.77
N VAL A 50 11.47 -2.62 12.90
CA VAL A 50 10.41 -1.87 13.58
C VAL A 50 9.93 -0.69 12.74
N VAL A 51 10.84 0.11 12.18
CA VAL A 51 10.49 1.24 11.30
C VAL A 51 9.67 0.76 10.10
N TRP A 52 10.12 -0.30 9.43
CA TRP A 52 9.42 -0.90 8.31
C TRP A 52 8.00 -1.39 8.70
N ALA A 53 7.90 -2.14 9.81
CA ALA A 53 6.62 -2.67 10.29
C ALA A 53 5.64 -1.55 10.66
N CYS A 54 6.13 -0.45 11.28
CA CYS A 54 5.33 0.73 11.55
C CYS A 54 4.86 1.42 10.26
N MET A 55 5.70 1.54 9.24
CA MET A 55 5.30 2.11 7.93
C MET A 55 4.17 1.29 7.29
N VAL A 56 4.30 -0.04 7.28
CA VAL A 56 3.30 -0.96 6.72
C VAL A 56 1.99 -0.89 7.51
N LEU A 57 2.07 -0.91 8.85
CA LEU A 57 0.91 -0.81 9.74
C LEU A 57 0.17 0.52 9.56
N LEU A 58 0.89 1.63 9.57
CA LEU A 58 0.32 2.97 9.41
C LEU A 58 -0.25 3.17 8.00
N GLY A 59 0.49 2.74 6.96
CA GLY A 59 0.02 2.81 5.57
C GLY A 59 -1.26 2.01 5.36
N GLY A 60 -1.32 0.79 5.87
CA GLY A 60 -2.51 -0.05 5.82
C GLY A 60 -3.67 0.49 6.67
N GLY A 61 -3.41 0.89 7.92
CA GLY A 61 -4.43 1.39 8.84
C GLY A 61 -5.06 2.70 8.38
N ILE A 62 -4.24 3.67 7.98
CA ILE A 62 -4.71 4.96 7.46
C ILE A 62 -5.43 4.77 6.13
N GLY A 63 -4.93 3.87 5.25
CA GLY A 63 -5.56 3.54 3.98
C GLY A 63 -6.93 2.89 4.16
N LEU A 64 -7.07 1.97 5.09
CA LEU A 64 -8.34 1.37 5.46
C LEU A 64 -9.34 2.41 5.95
N TRP A 65 -8.91 3.26 6.89
CA TRP A 65 -9.74 4.35 7.41
C TRP A 65 -10.16 5.32 6.31
N ALA A 66 -9.23 5.72 5.44
CA ALA A 66 -9.51 6.61 4.31
C ALA A 66 -10.50 6.00 3.31
N THR A 67 -10.41 4.69 3.06
CA THR A 67 -11.34 3.95 2.20
C THR A 67 -12.75 3.90 2.80
N ILE A 68 -12.87 3.70 4.11
CA ILE A 68 -14.16 3.68 4.82
C ILE A 68 -14.80 5.06 4.84
N THR A 69 -14.01 6.11 5.07
CA THR A 69 -14.48 7.50 5.21
C THR A 69 -14.56 8.27 3.88
N ASP A 70 -14.19 7.65 2.76
CA ASP A 70 -14.17 8.25 1.41
C ASP A 70 -13.26 9.49 1.30
N ARG A 71 -12.18 9.51 2.07
CA ARG A 71 -11.21 10.63 2.10
C ARG A 71 -10.03 10.36 1.16
N TRP A 72 -10.21 10.56 -0.15
CA TRP A 72 -9.21 10.29 -1.18
C TRP A 72 -7.85 10.99 -0.96
N ARG A 73 -7.83 12.20 -0.38
CA ARG A 73 -6.58 12.92 -0.07
C ARG A 73 -5.71 12.17 0.94
N VAL A 74 -6.34 11.56 1.93
CA VAL A 74 -5.66 10.77 2.96
C VAL A 74 -5.23 9.41 2.38
N GLU A 75 -6.09 8.78 1.56
CA GLU A 75 -5.77 7.55 0.84
C GLU A 75 -4.48 7.69 0.02
N ARG A 76 -4.29 8.82 -0.66
CA ARG A 76 -3.09 9.10 -1.44
C ARG A 76 -1.80 8.94 -0.61
N TRP A 77 -1.73 9.60 0.55
CA TRP A 77 -0.55 9.53 1.40
C TRP A 77 -0.31 8.14 2.00
N SER A 78 -1.39 7.48 2.43
CA SER A 78 -1.32 6.12 2.96
C SER A 78 -0.85 5.11 1.91
N THR A 79 -1.26 5.28 0.66
CA THR A 79 -0.84 4.42 -0.45
C THR A 79 0.67 4.54 -0.69
N TRP A 80 1.23 5.75 -0.71
CA TRP A 80 2.68 5.94 -0.85
C TRP A 80 3.46 5.32 0.32
N LEU A 81 2.94 5.43 1.54
CA LEU A 81 3.55 4.80 2.71
C LEU A 81 3.53 3.26 2.60
N ALA A 82 2.41 2.69 2.15
CA ALA A 82 2.29 1.25 1.93
C ALA A 82 3.21 0.75 0.78
N ILE A 83 3.35 1.52 -0.31
CA ILE A 83 4.28 1.24 -1.40
C ILE A 83 5.72 1.20 -0.88
N GLY A 84 6.12 2.22 -0.11
CA GLY A 84 7.45 2.28 0.49
C GLY A 84 7.75 1.05 1.34
N GLY A 85 6.82 0.66 2.20
CA GLY A 85 6.94 -0.55 3.01
C GLY A 85 7.04 -1.83 2.17
N ALA A 86 6.21 -1.99 1.17
CA ALA A 86 6.25 -3.16 0.28
C ALA A 86 7.53 -3.23 -0.55
N ALA A 87 8.03 -2.08 -1.04
CA ALA A 87 9.26 -1.99 -1.82
C ALA A 87 10.49 -2.33 -0.99
N ILE A 88 10.59 -1.83 0.25
CA ILE A 88 11.65 -2.16 1.20
C ILE A 88 11.67 -3.68 1.45
N TYR A 89 10.50 -4.27 1.70
CA TYR A 89 10.40 -5.70 1.94
C TYR A 89 10.78 -6.54 0.72
N ALA A 90 10.29 -6.17 -0.47
CA ALA A 90 10.67 -6.83 -1.71
C ALA A 90 12.19 -6.76 -1.96
N GLY A 91 12.78 -5.58 -1.83
CA GLY A 91 14.23 -5.37 -1.98
C GLY A 91 15.04 -6.23 -1.02
N PHE A 92 14.60 -6.29 0.25
CA PHE A 92 15.19 -7.17 1.24
C PHE A 92 15.13 -8.66 0.84
N LEU A 93 13.97 -9.15 0.42
CA LEU A 93 13.81 -10.54 0.00
C LEU A 93 14.66 -10.87 -1.23
N PHE A 94 14.79 -9.95 -2.19
CA PHE A 94 15.69 -10.12 -3.34
C PHE A 94 17.16 -10.20 -2.91
N ALA A 95 17.61 -9.30 -2.02
CA ALA A 95 18.97 -9.36 -1.48
C ALA A 95 19.22 -10.67 -0.72
N ALA A 96 18.25 -11.11 0.10
CA ALA A 96 18.33 -12.36 0.83
C ALA A 96 18.34 -13.60 -0.09
N THR A 97 17.69 -13.52 -1.26
CA THR A 97 17.73 -14.60 -2.27
C THR A 97 19.14 -14.80 -2.80
N ALA A 98 19.87 -13.71 -3.07
CA ALA A 98 21.23 -13.77 -3.59
C ALA A 98 22.23 -14.35 -2.60
N HIS A 99 22.01 -14.18 -1.29
CA HIS A 99 23.00 -14.54 -0.26
C HIS A 99 22.62 -15.75 0.60
N ILE A 100 21.34 -16.12 0.68
CA ILE A 100 20.87 -17.10 1.67
C ILE A 100 20.16 -18.30 1.02
N SER A 101 19.17 -18.08 0.17
CA SER A 101 18.35 -19.17 -0.40
C SER A 101 17.46 -18.73 -1.56
N VAL A 102 17.51 -19.49 -2.65
CA VAL A 102 16.65 -19.31 -3.83
C VAL A 102 15.15 -19.45 -3.48
N GLY A 103 14.81 -20.21 -2.43
CA GLY A 103 13.43 -20.39 -1.97
C GLY A 103 12.70 -19.10 -1.56
N ARG A 104 13.44 -17.99 -1.37
CA ARG A 104 12.87 -16.67 -1.06
C ARG A 104 12.44 -15.87 -2.29
N LEU A 105 12.73 -16.35 -3.48
CA LEU A 105 12.35 -15.68 -4.73
C LEU A 105 10.83 -15.56 -4.87
N GLY A 106 10.07 -16.59 -4.53
CA GLY A 106 8.61 -16.57 -4.59
C GLY A 106 7.99 -15.44 -3.75
N PRO A 107 8.25 -15.37 -2.44
CA PRO A 107 7.80 -14.26 -1.59
C PRO A 107 8.30 -12.88 -2.07
N ALA A 108 9.52 -12.78 -2.61
CA ALA A 108 10.04 -11.54 -3.17
C ALA A 108 9.22 -11.04 -4.37
N LEU A 109 8.89 -11.94 -5.29
CA LEU A 109 8.06 -11.61 -6.45
C LEU A 109 6.64 -11.22 -6.07
N ILE A 110 6.04 -11.91 -5.08
CA ILE A 110 4.71 -11.55 -4.55
C ILE A 110 4.73 -10.15 -3.93
N ALA A 111 5.74 -9.83 -3.12
CA ALA A 111 5.89 -8.52 -2.52
C ALA A 111 6.11 -7.42 -3.57
N ALA A 112 6.91 -7.69 -4.60
CA ALA A 112 7.11 -6.78 -5.73
C ALA A 112 5.81 -6.55 -6.52
N ALA A 113 5.05 -7.60 -6.79
CA ALA A 113 3.75 -7.50 -7.45
C ALA A 113 2.75 -6.67 -6.63
N ALA A 114 2.72 -6.85 -5.31
CA ALA A 114 1.90 -6.04 -4.41
C ALA A 114 2.31 -4.56 -4.45
N ALA A 115 3.62 -4.26 -4.44
CA ALA A 115 4.12 -2.89 -4.58
C ALA A 115 3.72 -2.25 -5.93
N LEU A 116 3.79 -3.00 -7.02
CA LEU A 116 3.37 -2.54 -8.36
C LEU A 116 1.86 -2.26 -8.42
N LEU A 117 1.02 -3.13 -7.83
CA LEU A 117 -0.42 -2.92 -7.77
C LEU A 117 -0.78 -1.67 -6.96
N LEU A 118 -0.12 -1.45 -5.82
CA LEU A 118 -0.29 -0.23 -5.03
C LEU A 118 0.18 1.01 -5.79
N THR A 119 1.28 0.92 -6.54
CA THR A 119 1.77 2.01 -7.40
C THR A 119 0.76 2.34 -8.51
N TYR A 120 0.20 1.33 -9.17
CA TYR A 120 -0.87 1.52 -10.14
C TYR A 120 -2.05 2.28 -9.50
N ARG A 121 -2.46 1.88 -8.29
CA ARG A 121 -3.52 2.57 -7.55
C ARG A 121 -3.17 4.02 -7.21
N ALA A 122 -1.92 4.29 -6.81
CA ALA A 122 -1.46 5.66 -6.54
C ALA A 122 -1.56 6.56 -7.78
N VAL A 123 -1.11 6.05 -8.92
CA VAL A 123 -1.21 6.77 -10.21
C VAL A 123 -2.66 7.03 -10.59
N GLU A 124 -3.56 6.07 -10.40
CA GLU A 124 -5.00 6.22 -10.66
C GLU A 124 -5.61 7.33 -9.79
N VAL A 125 -5.29 7.34 -8.48
CA VAL A 125 -5.77 8.37 -7.54
C VAL A 125 -5.21 9.76 -7.92
N ASP A 126 -3.95 9.83 -8.31
CA ASP A 126 -3.32 11.08 -8.74
C ASP A 126 -3.89 11.62 -10.06
N ALA A 127 -4.15 10.75 -11.03
CA ALA A 127 -4.76 11.15 -12.30
C ALA A 127 -6.17 11.74 -12.07
N LYS A 128 -6.97 11.11 -11.20
CA LYS A 128 -8.31 11.63 -10.85
C LYS A 128 -8.24 12.96 -10.12
N ALA A 129 -7.28 13.13 -9.20
CA ALA A 129 -7.09 14.38 -8.49
C ALA A 129 -6.71 15.55 -9.40
N ARG A 130 -6.07 15.28 -10.52
CA ARG A 130 -5.78 16.29 -11.55
C ARG A 130 -7.03 16.63 -12.35
N ALA A 131 -7.76 15.62 -12.82
CA ALA A 131 -8.99 15.82 -13.57
C ALA A 131 -10.03 16.63 -12.79
N ASP A 132 -10.21 16.34 -11.48
CA ASP A 132 -11.12 17.10 -10.60
C ASP A 132 -10.69 18.58 -10.46
N ARG A 133 -9.37 18.89 -10.52
CA ARG A 133 -8.85 20.28 -10.48
C ARG A 133 -9.10 21.00 -11.79
N ASP A 134 -8.77 20.35 -12.91
CA ASP A 134 -8.95 20.93 -14.23
C ASP A 134 -10.42 21.29 -14.50
N GLU A 135 -11.35 20.42 -14.05
CA GLU A 135 -12.80 20.69 -14.12
C GLU A 135 -13.19 21.89 -13.24
N HIS A 136 -12.63 21.98 -12.03
CA HIS A 136 -12.91 23.09 -11.13
C HIS A 136 -12.39 24.41 -11.68
N ASP A 137 -11.18 24.43 -12.24
CA ASP A 137 -10.56 25.62 -12.83
C ASP A 137 -11.31 26.06 -14.08
N ALA A 138 -11.81 25.12 -14.90
CA ALA A 138 -12.65 25.44 -16.05
C ALA A 138 -13.99 26.09 -15.65
N ILE A 139 -14.59 25.67 -14.54
CA ILE A 139 -15.85 26.24 -14.04
C ILE A 139 -15.64 27.62 -13.40
N THR A 140 -14.49 27.82 -12.72
CA THR A 140 -14.20 29.07 -12.00
C THR A 140 -13.52 30.12 -12.86
N GLY A 141 -13.18 29.81 -14.12
CA GLY A 141 -12.58 30.75 -15.09
C GLY A 141 -11.16 31.18 -14.73
N ARG A 142 -10.41 30.35 -14.00
CA ARG A 142 -9.01 30.58 -13.65
C ARG A 142 -8.08 29.73 -14.49
#